data_839595847eb21314e0972a2d7a794c2b
#
_entry.id   839595847eb21314e0972a2d7a794c2b
#
_cell.length_a   1.000
_cell.length_b   1.000
_cell.length_c   1.000
_cell.angle_alpha   90.00
_cell.angle_beta   90.00
_cell.angle_gamma   90.00
#
_symmetry.space_group_name_H-M   'P 1'
#
loop_
_entity.id
_entity.type
_entity.pdbx_description
1 polymer ?
#
loop_
_entity_poly.entity_id
_entity_poly.type
_entity_poly.pdbx_seq_one_letter_code
_entity_poly.pdbx_strand_id
1 'polypeptide(L)'
;MGHKFLNDAGAAVTEMLEGFVQSHPGVKFLDGFPDVKVVVRSHVDKNKVALVSGGGSGHEPAHAGFVGDGMLDAAVCGDVFASPSVAAVLAAIRHVTGSPGCLLIVKNYTGDRLNFGLAAERAKLEGLNVEMVVVADDCALPPPLGVAGRRGLAGTLFVHKCAGAAAAAGEPRSWELGVRAGREGAHSTSKCRHTRVAAASFITCGAGGLCASFVLCTMVD
;
A
#
# COMPACT_ATOMS: atom_id res chain seq x y z
N MET A 1 7.70 27.72 22.11
CA MET A 1 7.80 26.51 21.29
C MET A 1 7.62 25.32 22.21
N GLY A 2 6.73 24.38 21.90
CA GLY A 2 6.55 23.17 22.72
C GLY A 2 7.80 22.28 22.64
N HIS A 3 8.16 21.67 23.77
CA HIS A 3 9.24 20.68 23.83
C HIS A 3 8.77 19.42 23.06
N LYS A 4 9.63 18.87 22.21
CA LYS A 4 9.41 17.62 21.48
C LYS A 4 10.52 16.63 21.82
N PHE A 5 10.18 15.35 21.90
CA PHE A 5 11.15 14.26 22.01
C PHE A 5 11.68 13.94 20.61
N LEU A 6 12.62 14.75 20.13
CA LEU A 6 13.18 14.67 18.79
C LEU A 6 14.64 15.14 18.87
N ASN A 7 15.57 14.37 18.32
CA ASN A 7 16.98 14.76 18.28
C ASN A 7 17.21 15.82 17.20
N ASP A 8 17.07 15.43 15.94
CA ASP A 8 17.13 16.31 14.79
C ASP A 8 15.92 16.11 13.86
N ALA A 9 15.34 17.21 13.39
CA ALA A 9 14.18 17.15 12.54
C ALA A 9 14.47 16.46 11.19
N GLY A 10 15.68 16.64 10.65
CA GLY A 10 16.10 16.00 9.40
C GLY A 10 16.35 14.50 9.54
N ALA A 11 16.70 14.03 10.72
CA ALA A 11 16.97 12.62 11.02
C ALA A 11 15.72 11.84 11.48
N ALA A 12 14.60 12.52 11.74
CA ALA A 12 13.43 11.95 12.41
C ALA A 12 12.92 10.64 11.77
N VAL A 13 12.82 10.59 10.46
CA VAL A 13 12.35 9.40 9.73
C VAL A 13 13.39 8.28 9.80
N THR A 14 14.67 8.61 9.66
CA THR A 14 15.76 7.62 9.73
C THR A 14 15.83 6.98 11.12
N GLU A 15 15.84 7.79 12.17
CA GLU A 15 15.87 7.31 13.56
C GLU A 15 14.62 6.49 13.91
N MET A 16 13.45 6.92 13.46
CA MET A 16 12.21 6.17 13.64
C MET A 16 12.28 4.79 12.99
N LEU A 17 12.76 4.72 11.74
CA LEU A 17 12.90 3.46 11.02
C LEU A 17 13.95 2.55 11.64
N GLU A 18 15.07 3.09 12.14
CA GLU A 18 16.08 2.34 12.87
C GLU A 18 15.49 1.68 14.13
N GLY A 19 14.78 2.46 14.94
CA GLY A 19 14.09 1.96 16.13
C GLY A 19 13.02 0.92 15.78
N PHE A 20 12.29 1.13 14.69
CA PHE A 20 11.29 0.19 14.22
C PHE A 20 11.91 -1.16 13.83
N VAL A 21 12.94 -1.17 12.98
CA VAL A 21 13.58 -2.41 12.52
C VAL A 21 14.26 -3.14 13.68
N GLN A 22 14.90 -2.42 14.61
CA GLN A 22 15.51 -3.03 15.80
C GLN A 22 14.48 -3.73 16.69
N SER A 23 13.27 -3.21 16.77
CA SER A 23 12.19 -3.77 17.60
C SER A 23 11.37 -4.87 16.90
N HIS A 24 11.58 -5.08 15.59
CA HIS A 24 10.78 -6.03 14.79
C HIS A 24 11.68 -7.02 14.02
N PRO A 25 12.05 -8.18 14.62
CA PRO A 25 13.02 -9.11 14.02
C PRO A 25 12.57 -9.74 12.69
N GLY A 26 11.28 -9.63 12.36
CA GLY A 26 10.71 -10.13 11.10
C GLY A 26 10.98 -9.26 9.88
N VAL A 27 11.56 -8.07 10.07
CA VAL A 27 11.85 -7.11 9.01
C VAL A 27 13.30 -6.65 9.03
N LYS A 28 13.75 -6.10 7.92
CA LYS A 28 15.10 -5.52 7.76
C LYS A 28 15.06 -4.35 6.78
N PHE A 29 16.14 -3.59 6.74
CA PHE A 29 16.34 -2.62 5.68
C PHE A 29 16.76 -3.28 4.37
N LEU A 30 16.35 -2.66 3.28
CA LEU A 30 16.96 -2.91 1.98
C LEU A 30 18.33 -2.22 1.92
N ASP A 31 19.24 -2.79 1.13
CA ASP A 31 20.56 -2.20 0.91
C ASP A 31 20.42 -0.77 0.34
N GLY A 32 21.27 0.12 0.84
CA GLY A 32 21.24 1.55 0.50
C GLY A 32 20.55 2.45 1.52
N PHE A 33 20.09 1.92 2.65
CA PHE A 33 19.66 2.75 3.77
C PHE A 33 20.86 3.58 4.31
N PRO A 34 20.68 4.86 4.67
CA PRO A 34 19.43 5.61 4.81
C PRO A 34 18.90 6.32 3.55
N ASP A 35 19.62 6.32 2.43
CA ASP A 35 19.18 6.99 1.21
C ASP A 35 17.99 6.26 0.59
N VAL A 36 17.97 4.94 0.68
CA VAL A 36 16.87 4.06 0.25
C VAL A 36 16.10 3.59 1.48
N LYS A 37 15.07 4.37 1.88
CA LYS A 37 14.25 4.07 3.07
C LYS A 37 13.20 3.00 2.73
N VAL A 38 13.62 1.76 2.64
CA VAL A 38 12.74 0.62 2.37
C VAL A 38 12.87 -0.43 3.46
N VAL A 39 11.74 -0.76 4.07
CA VAL A 39 11.61 -1.87 5.02
C VAL A 39 11.06 -3.08 4.28
N VAL A 40 11.74 -4.20 4.38
CA VAL A 40 11.37 -5.46 3.72
C VAL A 40 11.27 -6.58 4.75
N ARG A 41 10.51 -7.61 4.41
CA ARG A 41 10.51 -8.85 5.19
C ARG A 41 11.91 -9.47 5.23
N SER A 42 12.30 -10.03 6.37
CA SER A 42 13.58 -10.74 6.48
C SER A 42 13.68 -11.90 5.49
N HIS A 43 12.55 -12.58 5.23
CA HIS A 43 12.42 -13.66 4.24
C HIS A 43 11.30 -13.34 3.25
N VAL A 44 11.64 -13.13 2.00
CA VAL A 44 10.71 -12.89 0.89
C VAL A 44 10.55 -14.19 0.09
N ASP A 45 9.31 -14.66 -0.04
CA ASP A 45 8.98 -15.83 -0.87
C ASP A 45 8.72 -15.38 -2.32
N LYS A 46 9.69 -15.55 -3.19
CA LYS A 46 9.61 -15.16 -4.61
C LYS A 46 8.72 -16.08 -5.47
N ASN A 47 8.12 -17.10 -4.89
CA ASN A 47 7.14 -17.97 -5.56
C ASN A 47 5.69 -17.46 -5.39
N LYS A 48 5.51 -16.37 -4.69
CA LYS A 48 4.22 -15.70 -4.45
C LYS A 48 4.21 -14.30 -5.07
N VAL A 49 3.00 -13.78 -5.30
CA VAL A 49 2.84 -12.39 -5.69
C VAL A 49 3.36 -11.50 -4.56
N ALA A 50 4.32 -10.64 -4.87
CA ALA A 50 4.88 -9.70 -3.90
C ALA A 50 3.95 -8.49 -3.73
N LEU A 51 3.81 -8.00 -2.50
CA LEU A 51 3.01 -6.83 -2.19
C LEU A 51 3.90 -5.69 -1.70
N VAL A 52 3.83 -4.56 -2.41
CA VAL A 52 4.59 -3.35 -2.06
C VAL A 52 3.63 -2.19 -1.87
N SER A 53 3.82 -1.44 -0.82
CA SER A 53 3.14 -0.19 -0.58
C SER A 53 4.13 0.85 -0.03
N GLY A 54 3.66 2.04 0.25
CA GLY A 54 4.48 3.10 0.81
C GLY A 54 3.80 4.46 0.71
N GLY A 55 4.55 5.46 1.05
CA GLY A 55 4.12 6.85 1.06
C GLY A 55 5.02 7.68 1.96
N GLY A 56 4.63 8.93 2.24
CA GLY A 56 5.30 9.77 3.21
C GLY A 56 5.23 9.18 4.62
N SER A 57 6.20 9.49 5.46
CA SER A 57 6.22 9.16 6.88
C SER A 57 5.47 10.20 7.71
N GLY A 58 5.11 9.87 8.96
CA GLY A 58 4.41 10.76 9.90
C GLY A 58 2.99 10.32 10.24
N HIS A 59 2.55 9.17 9.71
CA HIS A 59 1.27 8.53 10.03
C HIS A 59 1.44 7.04 10.34
N GLU A 60 2.52 6.72 11.01
CA GLU A 60 2.81 5.35 11.44
C GLU A 60 1.63 4.76 12.25
N PRO A 61 1.39 3.45 12.12
CA PRO A 61 2.27 2.39 11.58
C PRO A 61 2.28 2.25 10.05
N ALA A 62 1.56 3.06 9.29
CA ALA A 62 1.56 2.96 7.82
C ALA A 62 2.87 3.56 7.23
N HIS A 63 3.60 2.83 6.37
CA HIS A 63 3.24 1.48 5.92
C HIS A 63 4.22 0.41 6.46
N ALA A 64 5.36 0.81 7.04
CA ALA A 64 6.40 -0.10 7.55
C ALA A 64 5.84 -1.11 8.56
N GLY A 65 4.94 -0.69 9.44
CA GLY A 65 4.29 -1.55 10.44
C GLY A 65 3.35 -2.62 9.85
N PHE A 66 3.11 -2.60 8.55
CA PHE A 66 2.29 -3.60 7.85
C PHE A 66 3.12 -4.58 7.01
N VAL A 67 4.46 -4.53 7.13
CA VAL A 67 5.36 -5.52 6.52
C VAL A 67 5.37 -6.78 7.38
N GLY A 68 4.94 -7.90 6.81
CA GLY A 68 4.88 -9.18 7.53
C GLY A 68 4.08 -10.25 6.81
N ASP A 69 3.92 -11.40 7.45
CA ASP A 69 3.22 -12.55 6.89
C ASP A 69 1.74 -12.25 6.61
N GLY A 70 1.31 -12.56 5.39
CA GLY A 70 -0.07 -12.31 4.94
C GLY A 70 -0.42 -10.82 4.85
N MET A 71 0.58 -9.95 4.76
CA MET A 71 0.47 -8.49 4.60
C MET A 71 1.45 -8.03 3.50
N LEU A 72 2.23 -6.94 3.72
CA LEU A 72 3.20 -6.44 2.75
C LEU A 72 4.52 -7.22 2.80
N ASP A 73 5.18 -7.34 1.65
CA ASP A 73 6.57 -7.82 1.56
C ASP A 73 7.57 -6.67 1.67
N ALA A 74 7.18 -5.47 1.24
CA ALA A 74 7.98 -4.27 1.41
C ALA A 74 7.13 -3.02 1.59
N ALA A 75 7.66 -2.06 2.37
CA ALA A 75 7.14 -0.72 2.51
C ALA A 75 8.21 0.31 2.18
N VAL A 76 7.90 1.23 1.27
CA VAL A 76 8.79 2.31 0.84
C VAL A 76 8.42 3.59 1.59
N CYS A 77 9.33 4.09 2.41
CA CYS A 77 9.09 5.23 3.28
C CYS A 77 9.70 6.50 2.67
N GLY A 78 8.89 7.52 2.50
CA GLY A 78 9.33 8.86 2.16
C GLY A 78 9.72 9.66 3.39
N ASP A 79 10.08 10.92 3.19
CA ASP A 79 10.25 11.86 4.29
C ASP A 79 8.88 12.28 4.86
N VAL A 80 8.88 13.12 5.88
CA VAL A 80 7.64 13.52 6.57
C VAL A 80 6.64 14.11 5.57
N PHE A 81 5.51 13.43 5.38
CA PHE A 81 4.45 13.75 4.43
C PHE A 81 4.90 13.99 2.98
N ALA A 82 6.03 13.40 2.58
CA ALA A 82 6.57 13.47 1.23
C ALA A 82 6.65 12.07 0.61
N SER A 83 6.19 11.94 -0.64
CA SER A 83 6.21 10.67 -1.37
C SER A 83 7.64 10.16 -1.56
N PRO A 84 7.89 8.86 -1.44
CA PRO A 84 9.21 8.28 -1.65
C PRO A 84 9.65 8.44 -3.11
N SER A 85 10.97 8.41 -3.32
CA SER A 85 11.54 8.54 -4.65
C SER A 85 11.23 7.34 -5.55
N VAL A 86 11.17 7.59 -6.86
CA VAL A 86 11.03 6.54 -7.88
C VAL A 86 12.12 5.46 -7.74
N ALA A 87 13.34 5.88 -7.40
CA ALA A 87 14.48 4.96 -7.24
C ALA A 87 14.27 4.01 -6.05
N ALA A 88 13.78 4.51 -4.92
CA ALA A 88 13.48 3.69 -3.75
C ALA A 88 12.34 2.69 -4.02
N VAL A 89 11.27 3.14 -4.69
CA VAL A 89 10.16 2.26 -5.09
C VAL A 89 10.65 1.17 -6.04
N LEU A 90 11.45 1.53 -7.05
CA LEU A 90 12.00 0.57 -8.00
C LEU A 90 12.94 -0.44 -7.33
N ALA A 91 13.76 0.00 -6.37
CA ALA A 91 14.62 -0.87 -5.59
C ALA A 91 13.81 -1.91 -4.79
N ALA A 92 12.71 -1.48 -4.16
CA ALA A 92 11.79 -2.38 -3.47
C ALA A 92 11.19 -3.42 -4.43
N ILE A 93 10.66 -2.99 -5.58
CA ILE A 93 10.08 -3.88 -6.59
C ILE A 93 11.10 -4.93 -7.03
N ARG A 94 12.30 -4.52 -7.41
CA ARG A 94 13.38 -5.44 -7.84
C ARG A 94 13.74 -6.48 -6.79
N HIS A 95 13.75 -6.07 -5.52
CA HIS A 95 14.12 -6.94 -4.42
C HIS A 95 13.08 -8.04 -4.15
N VAL A 96 11.79 -7.68 -4.12
CA VAL A 96 10.74 -8.62 -3.70
C VAL A 96 10.12 -9.40 -4.84
N THR A 97 10.15 -8.89 -6.07
CA THR A 97 9.44 -9.50 -7.20
C THR A 97 10.08 -10.81 -7.62
N GLY A 98 9.25 -11.84 -7.71
CA GLY A 98 9.55 -13.13 -8.33
C GLY A 98 8.76 -13.34 -9.62
N SER A 99 8.74 -14.58 -10.14
CA SER A 99 8.02 -14.95 -11.36
C SER A 99 6.51 -14.64 -11.32
N PRO A 100 5.79 -14.77 -10.18
CA PRO A 100 4.37 -14.42 -10.12
C PRO A 100 4.06 -12.92 -10.26
N GLY A 101 5.07 -12.05 -10.04
CA GLY A 101 4.94 -10.60 -10.18
C GLY A 101 4.78 -9.86 -8.85
N CYS A 102 4.46 -8.58 -8.97
CA CYS A 102 4.31 -7.64 -7.85
C CYS A 102 3.05 -6.79 -7.99
N LEU A 103 2.32 -6.62 -6.91
CA LEU A 103 1.21 -5.68 -6.80
C LEU A 103 1.63 -4.48 -5.95
N LEU A 104 1.56 -3.29 -6.54
CA LEU A 104 1.73 -2.02 -5.83
C LEU A 104 0.37 -1.55 -5.30
N ILE A 105 0.27 -1.35 -3.99
CA ILE A 105 -0.93 -0.82 -3.34
C ILE A 105 -0.64 0.63 -2.96
N VAL A 106 -1.26 1.58 -3.66
CA VAL A 106 -0.90 3.00 -3.61
C VAL A 106 -2.10 3.82 -3.17
N LYS A 107 -1.93 4.68 -2.18
CA LYS A 107 -2.95 5.66 -1.80
C LYS A 107 -3.10 6.72 -2.89
N ASN A 108 -4.33 7.21 -3.08
CA ASN A 108 -4.63 8.21 -4.08
C ASN A 108 -4.15 9.61 -3.67
N TYR A 109 -2.83 9.80 -3.71
CA TYR A 109 -2.17 11.10 -3.62
C TYR A 109 -1.33 11.31 -4.87
N THR A 110 -1.25 12.55 -5.35
CA THR A 110 -0.61 12.86 -6.63
C THR A 110 0.84 12.41 -6.68
N GLY A 111 1.63 12.71 -5.64
CA GLY A 111 3.04 12.33 -5.58
C GLY A 111 3.24 10.81 -5.56
N ASP A 112 2.47 10.10 -4.74
CA ASP A 112 2.56 8.65 -4.65
C ASP A 112 2.18 7.98 -5.98
N ARG A 113 1.08 8.41 -6.59
CA ARG A 113 0.64 7.90 -7.92
C ARG A 113 1.70 8.10 -9.00
N LEU A 114 2.33 9.27 -9.03
CA LEU A 114 3.36 9.59 -10.03
C LEU A 114 4.62 8.75 -9.79
N ASN A 115 5.12 8.70 -8.55
CA ASN A 115 6.39 8.04 -8.26
C ASN A 115 6.27 6.51 -8.34
N PHE A 116 5.19 5.93 -7.78
CA PHE A 116 4.94 4.49 -7.89
C PHE A 116 4.61 4.09 -9.32
N GLY A 117 3.81 4.89 -10.04
CA GLY A 117 3.48 4.65 -11.45
C GLY A 117 4.72 4.64 -12.34
N LEU A 118 5.61 5.64 -12.19
CA LEU A 118 6.85 5.69 -12.95
C LEU A 118 7.79 4.53 -12.60
N ALA A 119 7.86 4.14 -11.32
CA ALA A 119 8.64 2.97 -10.91
C ALA A 119 8.07 1.68 -11.51
N ALA A 120 6.75 1.52 -11.55
CA ALA A 120 6.09 0.37 -12.16
C ALA A 120 6.42 0.26 -13.66
N GLU A 121 6.32 1.36 -14.41
CA GLU A 121 6.65 1.35 -15.83
C GLU A 121 8.14 1.04 -16.09
N ARG A 122 9.04 1.56 -15.25
CA ARG A 122 10.47 1.20 -15.33
C ARG A 122 10.70 -0.29 -15.03
N ALA A 123 10.05 -0.82 -14.02
CA ALA A 123 10.14 -2.25 -13.68
C ALA A 123 9.61 -3.14 -14.83
N LYS A 124 8.54 -2.75 -15.49
CA LYS A 124 8.00 -3.45 -16.68
C LYS A 124 9.00 -3.45 -17.84
N LEU A 125 9.70 -2.33 -18.08
CA LEU A 125 10.76 -2.25 -19.09
C LEU A 125 11.94 -3.19 -18.77
N GLU A 126 12.15 -3.54 -17.50
CA GLU A 126 13.14 -4.52 -17.04
C GLU A 126 12.62 -5.97 -17.11
N GLY A 127 11.40 -6.19 -17.60
CA GLY A 127 10.78 -7.51 -17.74
C GLY A 127 10.08 -8.00 -16.48
N LEU A 128 9.94 -7.16 -15.45
CA LEU A 128 9.21 -7.53 -14.24
C LEU A 128 7.69 -7.37 -14.45
N ASN A 129 6.92 -8.35 -14.00
CA ASN A 129 5.46 -8.27 -14.01
C ASN A 129 4.99 -7.44 -12.81
N VAL A 130 4.51 -6.22 -13.06
CA VAL A 130 4.10 -5.28 -12.01
C VAL A 130 2.75 -4.69 -12.34
N GLU A 131 1.84 -4.73 -11.38
CA GLU A 131 0.55 -4.05 -11.47
C GLU A 131 0.37 -3.08 -10.30
N MET A 132 -0.52 -2.10 -10.47
CA MET A 132 -0.78 -1.08 -9.46
C MET A 132 -2.27 -0.91 -9.23
N VAL A 133 -2.67 -0.93 -7.95
CA VAL A 133 -4.00 -0.56 -7.50
C VAL A 133 -3.95 0.74 -6.72
N VAL A 134 -4.89 1.64 -7.03
CA VAL A 134 -5.01 2.94 -6.35
C VAL A 134 -6.17 2.88 -5.38
N VAL A 135 -5.89 3.16 -4.10
CA VAL A 135 -6.89 3.20 -3.02
C VAL A 135 -7.39 4.62 -2.83
N ALA A 136 -8.70 4.80 -2.92
CA ALA A 136 -9.39 6.10 -2.89
C ALA A 136 -10.66 6.01 -2.02
N ASP A 137 -10.50 5.68 -0.74
CA ASP A 137 -11.57 5.33 0.20
C ASP A 137 -12.12 6.53 1.01
N ASP A 138 -11.61 7.74 0.81
CA ASP A 138 -12.10 8.94 1.51
C ASP A 138 -13.53 9.29 1.09
N CYS A 139 -14.47 8.95 1.95
CA CYS A 139 -15.89 9.22 1.76
C CYS A 139 -16.42 10.36 2.65
N ALA A 140 -15.57 10.95 3.49
CA ALA A 140 -15.96 12.05 4.38
C ALA A 140 -16.33 13.32 3.60
N LEU A 141 -15.76 13.49 2.42
CA LEU A 141 -16.05 14.61 1.52
C LEU A 141 -16.77 14.12 0.26
N PRO A 142 -17.62 14.96 -0.36
CA PRO A 142 -18.15 14.67 -1.68
C PRO A 142 -16.99 14.47 -2.66
N PRO A 143 -17.18 13.71 -3.76
CA PRO A 143 -16.13 13.54 -4.74
C PRO A 143 -15.63 14.91 -5.20
N PRO A 144 -14.32 15.20 -5.13
CA PRO A 144 -13.80 16.49 -5.59
C PRO A 144 -14.08 16.61 -7.09
N LEU A 145 -14.48 17.81 -7.51
CA LEU A 145 -14.57 18.17 -8.92
C LEU A 145 -13.13 18.27 -9.43
N GLY A 146 -12.70 17.31 -10.22
CA GLY A 146 -11.35 17.31 -10.82
C GLY A 146 -10.73 15.94 -10.99
N VAL A 147 -9.51 15.93 -11.54
CA VAL A 147 -8.77 14.72 -11.94
C VAL A 147 -8.24 13.93 -10.75
N ALA A 148 -8.06 14.57 -9.59
CA ALA A 148 -7.40 13.94 -8.43
C ALA A 148 -8.25 12.82 -7.80
N GLY A 149 -9.58 12.95 -7.79
CA GLY A 149 -10.47 11.99 -7.13
C GLY A 149 -10.40 12.05 -5.60
N ARG A 150 -10.97 11.01 -4.94
CA ARG A 150 -10.95 10.87 -3.48
C ARG A 150 -9.55 10.46 -2.99
N ARG A 151 -9.17 10.90 -1.79
CA ARG A 151 -7.91 10.50 -1.15
C ARG A 151 -7.95 9.05 -0.72
N GLY A 152 -6.77 8.41 -0.59
CA GLY A 152 -6.60 7.13 0.08
C GLY A 152 -6.37 7.32 1.56
N LEU A 153 -7.13 6.62 2.40
CA LEU A 153 -7.08 6.69 3.86
C LEU A 153 -6.86 5.30 4.48
N ALA A 154 -7.46 5.07 5.64
CA ALA A 154 -7.28 3.87 6.44
C ALA A 154 -7.81 2.58 5.79
N GLY A 155 -8.74 2.68 4.84
CA GLY A 155 -9.21 1.53 4.04
C GLY A 155 -8.10 0.80 3.30
N THR A 156 -6.98 1.45 3.05
CA THR A 156 -5.75 0.85 2.50
C THR A 156 -5.29 -0.36 3.32
N LEU A 157 -5.46 -0.35 4.65
CA LEU A 157 -5.11 -1.48 5.51
C LEU A 157 -5.90 -2.75 5.16
N PHE A 158 -7.18 -2.61 4.84
CA PHE A 158 -8.00 -3.76 4.41
C PHE A 158 -7.53 -4.30 3.06
N VAL A 159 -7.11 -3.43 2.14
CA VAL A 159 -6.53 -3.84 0.86
C VAL A 159 -5.23 -4.62 1.11
N HIS A 160 -4.35 -4.15 2.00
CA HIS A 160 -3.14 -4.89 2.38
C HIS A 160 -3.48 -6.28 2.93
N LYS A 161 -4.47 -6.35 3.85
CA LYS A 161 -4.85 -7.61 4.49
C LYS A 161 -5.46 -8.61 3.51
N CYS A 162 -6.38 -8.17 2.68
CA CYS A 162 -7.03 -9.05 1.70
C CYS A 162 -6.05 -9.52 0.62
N ALA A 163 -5.26 -8.61 0.05
CA ALA A 163 -4.25 -8.95 -0.94
C ALA A 163 -3.16 -9.86 -0.35
N GLY A 164 -2.72 -9.58 0.90
CA GLY A 164 -1.73 -10.39 1.61
C GLY A 164 -2.22 -11.80 1.88
N ALA A 165 -3.47 -11.95 2.30
CA ALA A 165 -4.07 -13.27 2.52
C ALA A 165 -4.17 -14.08 1.20
N ALA A 166 -4.59 -13.45 0.11
CA ALA A 166 -4.67 -14.09 -1.20
C ALA A 166 -3.28 -14.49 -1.72
N ALA A 167 -2.29 -13.61 -1.62
CA ALA A 167 -0.91 -13.92 -1.99
C ALA A 167 -0.33 -15.07 -1.13
N ALA A 168 -0.61 -15.07 0.19
CA ALA A 168 -0.17 -16.14 1.10
C ALA A 168 -0.82 -17.50 0.77
N ALA A 169 -2.05 -17.50 0.28
CA ALA A 169 -2.74 -18.70 -0.21
C ALA A 169 -2.17 -19.24 -1.53
N GLY A 170 -1.24 -18.52 -2.17
CA GLY A 170 -0.64 -18.91 -3.44
C GLY A 170 -1.57 -18.73 -4.64
N GLU A 171 -2.57 -17.86 -4.55
CA GLU A 171 -3.48 -17.57 -5.66
C GLU A 171 -2.74 -16.77 -6.76
N PRO A 172 -2.46 -17.37 -7.93
CA PRO A 172 -1.60 -16.76 -8.95
C PRO A 172 -2.22 -15.55 -9.65
N ARG A 173 -3.52 -15.28 -9.42
CA ARG A 173 -4.29 -14.18 -10.03
C ARG A 173 -4.89 -13.23 -9.01
N SER A 174 -4.42 -13.22 -7.80
CA SER A 174 -4.94 -12.36 -6.73
C SER A 174 -4.91 -10.87 -7.08
N TRP A 175 -3.96 -10.44 -7.90
CA TRP A 175 -3.83 -9.07 -8.36
C TRP A 175 -4.84 -8.69 -9.48
N GLU A 176 -5.18 -9.62 -10.42
CA GLU A 176 -6.21 -9.34 -11.44
C GLU A 176 -7.58 -9.10 -10.81
N LEU A 177 -7.90 -9.84 -9.77
CA LEU A 177 -9.14 -9.68 -9.00
C LEU A 177 -9.17 -8.36 -8.22
N GLY A 178 -8.07 -7.98 -7.58
CA GLY A 178 -7.95 -6.70 -6.86
C GLY A 178 -8.06 -5.49 -7.79
N VAL A 179 -7.43 -5.54 -8.95
CA VAL A 179 -7.49 -4.46 -9.96
C VAL A 179 -8.89 -4.33 -10.57
N ARG A 180 -9.57 -5.45 -10.86
CA ARG A 180 -10.95 -5.42 -11.38
C ARG A 180 -11.94 -4.85 -10.37
N ALA A 181 -11.86 -5.25 -9.09
CA ALA A 181 -12.71 -4.72 -8.04
C ALA A 181 -12.51 -3.22 -7.82
N GLY A 182 -11.28 -2.71 -7.92
CA GLY A 182 -10.98 -1.27 -7.84
C GLY A 182 -11.54 -0.46 -9.02
N ARG A 183 -11.67 -1.07 -10.22
CA ARG A 183 -12.26 -0.41 -11.40
C ARG A 183 -13.78 -0.47 -11.42
N GLU A 184 -14.39 -1.55 -10.95
CA GLU A 184 -15.85 -1.74 -10.96
C GLU A 184 -16.54 -1.11 -9.75
N GLY A 185 -15.88 -1.02 -8.58
CA GLY A 185 -16.41 -0.39 -7.37
C GLY A 185 -16.61 1.13 -7.45
N ALA A 186 -16.05 1.78 -8.46
CA ALA A 186 -16.22 3.22 -8.68
C ALA A 186 -17.64 3.62 -9.16
N HIS A 187 -18.51 2.69 -9.55
CA HIS A 187 -19.82 2.98 -10.14
C HIS A 187 -21.04 2.46 -9.38
N SER A 188 -20.90 1.74 -8.26
CA SER A 188 -22.06 1.26 -7.51
C SER A 188 -22.39 2.17 -6.34
N THR A 189 -23.14 3.24 -6.58
CA THR A 189 -23.85 3.98 -5.55
C THR A 189 -25.25 3.40 -5.37
N SER A 190 -25.43 2.43 -4.49
CA SER A 190 -26.77 2.11 -4.03
C SER A 190 -27.26 3.21 -3.08
N LYS A 191 -28.38 3.85 -3.44
CA LYS A 191 -29.04 4.85 -2.61
C LYS A 191 -29.65 4.19 -1.37
N CYS A 192 -28.95 4.23 -0.27
CA CYS A 192 -29.56 4.04 1.05
C CYS A 192 -29.96 5.40 1.60
N ARG A 193 -31.26 5.62 1.92
CA ARG A 193 -31.85 6.94 2.15
C ARG A 193 -31.47 7.60 3.48
N HIS A 194 -30.76 6.96 4.39
CA HIS A 194 -30.43 7.49 5.71
C HIS A 194 -29.03 7.14 6.25
N THR A 195 -28.16 6.54 5.44
CA THR A 195 -26.77 6.29 5.85
C THR A 195 -25.88 6.42 4.61
N ARG A 196 -24.92 7.33 4.65
CA ARG A 196 -23.90 7.40 3.59
C ARG A 196 -22.97 6.21 3.75
N VAL A 197 -23.25 5.14 3.03
CA VAL A 197 -22.39 3.97 2.97
C VAL A 197 -21.25 4.31 2.02
N ALA A 198 -20.03 4.37 2.53
CA ALA A 198 -18.85 4.42 1.69
C ALA A 198 -18.72 3.09 0.94
N ALA A 199 -18.67 3.15 -0.38
CA ALA A 199 -18.37 1.98 -1.19
C ALA A 199 -16.95 1.53 -0.89
N ALA A 200 -16.81 0.48 -0.08
CA ALA A 200 -15.57 -0.27 0.00
C ALA A 200 -15.37 -0.98 -1.35
N SER A 201 -14.17 -0.88 -1.89
CA SER A 201 -13.81 -1.70 -3.04
C SER A 201 -13.95 -3.16 -2.67
N PHE A 202 -14.88 -3.87 -3.31
CA PHE A 202 -15.09 -5.30 -3.05
C PHE A 202 -13.95 -6.08 -3.69
N ILE A 203 -13.19 -6.80 -2.87
CA ILE A 203 -12.30 -7.85 -3.35
C ILE A 203 -13.12 -9.13 -3.33
N THR A 204 -13.58 -9.58 -4.51
CA THR A 204 -14.24 -10.87 -4.65
C THR A 204 -13.21 -11.94 -4.93
N CYS A 205 -13.02 -12.88 -4.00
CA CYS A 205 -12.31 -14.11 -4.27
C CYS A 205 -13.19 -15.04 -5.10
N GLY A 206 -12.68 -15.51 -6.23
CA GLY A 206 -13.38 -16.41 -7.16
C GLY A 206 -13.66 -17.79 -6.57
N ALA A 207 -14.63 -18.46 -7.16
CA ALA A 207 -15.28 -19.72 -6.90
C ALA A 207 -14.54 -20.73 -5.99
N GLY A 208 -15.04 -20.93 -4.77
CA GLY A 208 -14.73 -22.09 -3.92
C GLY A 208 -14.32 -21.77 -2.48
N GLY A 209 -14.06 -20.54 -2.11
CA GLY A 209 -13.68 -20.13 -0.76
C GLY A 209 -14.57 -19.03 -0.21
N LEU A 210 -14.65 -18.93 1.09
CA LEU A 210 -15.46 -17.96 1.81
C LEU A 210 -15.34 -16.55 1.22
N CYS A 211 -16.44 -16.06 0.63
CA CYS A 211 -16.57 -14.69 0.18
C CYS A 211 -16.71 -13.78 1.42
N ALA A 212 -15.63 -13.15 1.85
CA ALA A 212 -15.69 -12.13 2.86
C ALA A 212 -15.95 -10.78 2.19
N SER A 213 -17.22 -10.41 2.07
CA SER A 213 -17.60 -9.05 1.69
C SER A 213 -17.51 -8.17 2.91
N PHE A 214 -16.48 -7.31 2.97
CA PHE A 214 -16.40 -6.28 4.01
C PHE A 214 -16.98 -4.98 3.48
N VAL A 215 -18.07 -4.55 4.09
CA VAL A 215 -18.59 -3.19 3.93
C VAL A 215 -18.04 -2.36 5.07
N LEU A 216 -17.13 -1.44 4.77
CA LEU A 216 -16.69 -0.46 5.76
C LEU A 216 -17.75 0.64 5.81
N CYS A 217 -18.62 0.57 6.81
CA CYS A 217 -19.55 1.64 7.14
C CYS A 217 -18.87 2.57 8.16
N THR A 218 -18.42 3.74 7.74
CA THR A 218 -18.08 4.82 8.67
C THR A 218 -19.35 5.59 8.96
N MET A 219 -19.90 5.44 10.16
CA MET A 219 -20.92 6.35 10.65
C MET A 219 -20.24 7.70 10.93
N VAL A 220 -20.75 8.72 10.30
CA VAL A 220 -20.48 10.12 10.69
C VAL A 220 -21.81 10.65 11.14
N ASP A 221 -21.90 10.94 12.45
CA ASP A 221 -23.01 11.67 13.05
C ASP A 221 -23.09 13.09 12.52
#